data_38b310dea93fc3cdec42cb83fcb0e5f2
#
_entry.id   38b310dea93fc3cdec42cb83fcb0e5f2
#
_cell.length_a   1.000
_cell.length_b   1.000
_cell.length_c   1.000
_cell.angle_alpha   90.00
_cell.angle_beta   90.00
_cell.angle_gamma   90.00
#
_symmetry.space_group_name_H-M   'P 1'
#
loop_
_entity.id
_entity.type
_entity.pdbx_description
1 polymer ?
#
loop_
_entity_poly.entity_id
_entity_poly.type
_entity_poly.pdbx_seq_one_letter_code
_entity_poly.pdbx_strand_id
1 'polypeptide(L)'
;MNFKDLHNAICTTLKKEFSVIQTCEVYPAMRKELIAPAVFVELSSFEKGHDSGTEELALKARFEARIVIDSTIENAPIIVRTLAAEVARVVNKNTWNVKNVSPGEFISGGGDDFRPELDAYLVWLVEWVHYLHFGESVWLEGKIKPHKIAVGEMHVGK
;
A
#
# COMPACT_ATOMS: atom_id res chain seq x y z
N MET A 1 -8.12 -1.53 11.67
CA MET A 1 -7.26 -1.09 10.56
C MET A 1 -8.01 -1.26 9.25
N ASN A 2 -7.91 -0.32 8.35
CA ASN A 2 -8.45 -0.50 7.00
C ASN A 2 -7.38 -0.12 5.98
N PHE A 3 -7.53 -0.65 4.78
CA PHE A 3 -6.51 -0.48 3.76
C PHE A 3 -6.40 0.96 3.26
N LYS A 4 -7.50 1.70 3.27
CA LYS A 4 -7.46 3.10 2.84
C LYS A 4 -6.56 3.93 3.76
N ASP A 5 -6.71 3.74 5.07
CA ASP A 5 -5.89 4.47 6.03
C ASP A 5 -4.42 4.06 5.91
N LEU A 6 -4.18 2.78 5.68
CA LEU A 6 -2.82 2.29 5.52
C LEU A 6 -2.18 2.87 4.25
N HIS A 7 -2.89 2.86 3.12
CA HIS A 7 -2.39 3.47 1.89
C HIS A 7 -2.11 4.95 2.08
N ASN A 8 -3.02 5.67 2.75
CA ASN A 8 -2.81 7.09 3.00
C ASN A 8 -1.57 7.33 3.86
N ALA A 9 -1.37 6.51 4.88
CA ALA A 9 -0.20 6.63 5.76
C ALA A 9 1.09 6.38 4.99
N ILE A 10 1.10 5.37 4.11
CA ILE A 10 2.27 5.08 3.28
C ILE A 10 2.59 6.27 2.38
N CYS A 11 1.60 6.78 1.67
CA CYS A 11 1.81 7.90 0.75
C CYS A 11 2.21 9.17 1.49
N THR A 12 1.60 9.46 2.63
CA THR A 12 1.95 10.63 3.41
C THR A 12 3.41 10.55 3.85
N THR A 13 3.84 9.37 4.32
CA THR A 13 5.21 9.19 4.76
C THR A 13 6.20 9.33 3.62
N LEU A 14 5.91 8.71 2.47
CA LEU A 14 6.82 8.77 1.33
C LEU A 14 6.95 10.20 0.80
N LYS A 15 5.86 10.95 0.72
CA LYS A 15 5.94 12.34 0.28
C LYS A 15 6.69 13.23 1.26
N LYS A 16 6.59 12.92 2.54
CA LYS A 16 7.33 13.65 3.57
C LYS A 16 8.82 13.36 3.51
N GLU A 17 9.18 12.08 3.30
CA GLU A 17 10.58 11.67 3.23
C GLU A 17 11.24 12.15 1.94
N PHE A 18 10.49 12.20 0.86
CA PHE A 18 11.05 12.51 -0.46
C PHE A 18 10.27 13.66 -1.09
N SER A 19 10.76 14.88 -0.87
CA SER A 19 10.09 16.07 -1.38
C SER A 19 10.05 16.09 -2.92
N VAL A 20 10.89 15.31 -3.57
CA VAL A 20 10.91 15.24 -5.03
C VAL A 20 9.68 14.51 -5.58
N ILE A 21 9.02 13.69 -4.77
CA ILE A 21 7.84 12.94 -5.21
C ILE A 21 6.66 13.91 -5.34
N GLN A 22 6.18 14.07 -6.57
CA GLN A 22 5.05 14.96 -6.86
C GLN A 22 3.71 14.27 -6.71
N THR A 23 3.65 12.97 -6.98
CA THR A 23 2.41 12.21 -6.93
C THR A 23 2.64 10.92 -6.14
N CYS A 24 1.76 10.62 -5.19
CA CYS A 24 1.76 9.32 -4.53
C CYS A 24 0.32 8.89 -4.35
N GLU A 25 -0.07 7.82 -5.04
CA GLU A 25 -1.47 7.38 -5.10
C GLU A 25 -1.55 5.86 -5.15
N VAL A 26 -2.76 5.36 -5.02
CA VAL A 26 -3.03 3.93 -5.18
C VAL A 26 -2.93 3.56 -6.65
N TYR A 27 -2.28 2.47 -6.96
CA TYR A 27 -2.17 2.00 -8.33
C TYR A 27 -3.34 1.06 -8.67
N PRO A 28 -3.88 1.10 -9.89
CA PRO A 28 -3.57 2.04 -10.96
C PRO A 28 -4.32 3.36 -10.78
N ALA A 29 -3.61 4.45 -11.04
CA ALA A 29 -4.23 5.76 -10.98
C ALA A 29 -4.89 6.06 -12.33
N MET A 30 -6.13 6.49 -12.28
CA MET A 30 -6.88 6.85 -13.49
C MET A 30 -6.65 8.32 -13.78
N ARG A 31 -5.54 8.61 -14.42
CA ARG A 31 -5.17 9.99 -14.73
C ARG A 31 -4.84 10.15 -16.20
N LYS A 32 -5.20 11.30 -16.76
CA LYS A 32 -4.80 11.67 -18.10
C LYS A 32 -3.37 12.19 -18.11
N GLU A 33 -2.98 12.87 -17.04
CA GLU A 33 -1.64 13.42 -16.93
C GLU A 33 -0.97 12.86 -15.69
N LEU A 34 0.29 12.54 -15.82
CA LEU A 34 1.10 12.03 -14.72
C LEU A 34 2.19 13.05 -14.42
N ILE A 35 2.22 13.52 -13.19
CA ILE A 35 3.27 14.43 -12.74
C ILE A 35 4.31 13.61 -12.01
N ALA A 36 5.43 13.41 -12.65
CA ALA A 36 6.55 12.62 -12.12
C ALA A 36 7.57 13.54 -11.46
N PRO A 37 8.38 13.06 -10.53
CA PRO A 37 8.42 11.68 -10.03
C PRO A 37 7.15 11.30 -9.29
N ALA A 38 6.70 10.06 -9.51
CA ALA A 38 5.46 9.57 -8.91
C ALA A 38 5.72 8.22 -8.27
N VAL A 39 4.92 7.91 -7.26
CA VAL A 39 4.93 6.59 -6.64
C VAL A 39 3.49 6.11 -6.60
N PHE A 40 3.26 4.91 -7.11
CA PHE A 40 1.96 4.26 -7.05
C PHE A 40 2.07 3.04 -6.16
N VAL A 41 1.24 3.01 -5.11
CA VAL A 41 1.26 1.95 -4.11
C VAL A 41 0.08 1.01 -4.34
N GLU A 42 0.36 -0.27 -4.28
CA GLU A 42 -0.68 -1.29 -4.49
C GLU A 42 -0.56 -2.38 -3.44
N LEU A 43 -1.70 -2.77 -2.86
CA LEU A 43 -1.78 -4.05 -2.14
C LEU A 43 -1.97 -5.11 -3.22
N SER A 44 -0.92 -5.84 -3.53
CA SER A 44 -0.94 -6.75 -4.67
C SER A 44 -1.55 -8.10 -4.33
N SER A 45 -1.39 -8.54 -3.09
CA SER A 45 -1.97 -9.82 -2.67
C SER A 45 -1.90 -9.92 -1.15
N PHE A 46 -2.66 -10.85 -0.61
CA PHE A 46 -2.51 -11.23 0.79
C PHE A 46 -2.82 -12.72 0.93
N GLU A 47 -2.25 -13.30 1.96
CA GLU A 47 -2.46 -14.70 2.28
C GLU A 47 -2.58 -14.84 3.79
N LYS A 48 -2.89 -16.04 4.26
CA LYS A 48 -3.06 -16.27 5.68
C LYS A 48 -1.77 -15.96 6.41
N GLY A 49 -1.90 -15.14 7.46
CA GLY A 49 -0.79 -14.84 8.34
C GLY A 49 -0.78 -15.75 9.55
N HIS A 50 0.03 -15.38 10.53
CA HIS A 50 0.14 -16.15 11.77
C HIS A 50 -1.02 -15.74 12.68
N ASP A 51 -1.85 -16.72 13.03
CA ASP A 51 -3.00 -16.50 13.89
C ASP A 51 -2.55 -16.25 15.33
N SER A 52 -2.94 -15.10 15.86
CA SER A 52 -2.59 -14.74 17.23
C SER A 52 -3.63 -15.18 18.25
N GLY A 53 -4.70 -15.81 17.81
CA GLY A 53 -5.76 -16.28 18.71
C GLY A 53 -6.71 -15.19 19.16
N THR A 54 -6.73 -14.04 18.48
CA THR A 54 -7.54 -12.89 18.89
C THR A 54 -8.84 -12.77 18.10
N GLU A 55 -9.16 -13.76 17.29
CA GLU A 55 -10.32 -13.77 16.42
C GLU A 55 -10.26 -12.75 15.27
N GLU A 56 -9.19 -11.99 15.20
CA GLU A 56 -8.94 -11.15 14.06
C GLU A 56 -8.36 -12.00 12.93
N LEU A 57 -8.61 -11.57 11.70
CA LEU A 57 -8.01 -12.25 10.57
C LEU A 57 -6.56 -11.80 10.43
N ALA A 58 -5.64 -12.72 10.62
CA ALA A 58 -4.23 -12.43 10.44
C ALA A 58 -3.87 -12.61 8.97
N LEU A 59 -3.28 -11.56 8.38
CA LEU A 59 -2.91 -11.55 6.97
C LEU A 59 -1.42 -11.30 6.81
N LYS A 60 -0.82 -11.99 5.85
CA LYS A 60 0.48 -11.63 5.32
C LYS A 60 0.20 -10.87 4.02
N ALA A 61 0.38 -9.57 4.04
CA ALA A 61 0.00 -8.69 2.93
C ALA A 61 1.23 -8.24 2.15
N ARG A 62 1.18 -8.40 0.84
CA ARG A 62 2.27 -7.98 -0.05
C ARG A 62 1.89 -6.65 -0.68
N PHE A 63 2.81 -5.71 -0.58
CA PHE A 63 2.66 -4.38 -1.15
C PHE A 63 3.70 -4.16 -2.24
N GLU A 64 3.33 -3.34 -3.19
CA GLU A 64 4.21 -2.94 -4.28
C GLU A 64 4.15 -1.42 -4.42
N ALA A 65 5.31 -0.82 -4.64
CA ALA A 65 5.39 0.58 -5.00
C ALA A 65 6.07 0.68 -6.34
N ARG A 66 5.42 1.34 -7.30
CA ARG A 66 6.01 1.63 -8.60
C ARG A 66 6.52 3.04 -8.59
N ILE A 67 7.82 3.17 -8.74
CA ILE A 67 8.51 4.46 -8.79
C ILE A 67 8.64 4.84 -10.24
N VAL A 68 8.10 5.99 -10.61
CA VAL A 68 7.95 6.41 -12.00
C VAL A 68 8.67 7.74 -12.21
N ILE A 69 9.57 7.78 -13.18
CA ILE A 69 10.22 9.02 -13.57
C ILE A 69 10.14 9.19 -15.08
N ASP A 70 10.16 10.45 -15.49
CA ASP A 70 10.21 10.81 -16.89
C ASP A 70 11.53 10.29 -17.48
N SER A 71 11.43 9.51 -18.54
CA SER A 71 12.61 8.89 -19.15
C SER A 71 13.52 9.90 -19.85
N THR A 72 13.05 11.13 -20.06
CA THR A 72 13.83 12.14 -20.80
C THR A 72 14.74 12.98 -19.92
N ILE A 73 14.62 12.87 -18.60
CA ILE A 73 15.49 13.66 -17.72
C ILE A 73 16.90 13.07 -17.72
N GLU A 74 17.87 13.94 -17.47
CA GLU A 74 19.27 13.53 -17.44
C GLU A 74 19.50 12.52 -16.33
N ASN A 75 20.25 11.45 -16.64
CA ASN A 75 20.58 10.38 -15.69
C ASN A 75 19.34 9.64 -15.16
N ALA A 76 18.23 9.66 -15.90
CA ALA A 76 17.00 9.03 -15.47
C ALA A 76 17.18 7.56 -15.00
N PRO A 77 17.95 6.71 -15.72
CA PRO A 77 18.13 5.32 -15.27
C PRO A 77 18.75 5.20 -13.88
N ILE A 78 19.69 6.07 -13.55
CA ILE A 78 20.32 6.04 -12.23
C ILE A 78 19.39 6.64 -11.19
N ILE A 79 18.69 7.71 -11.54
CA ILE A 79 17.77 8.38 -10.61
C ILE A 79 16.64 7.44 -10.20
N VAL A 80 16.04 6.72 -11.15
CA VAL A 80 14.92 5.83 -10.81
C VAL A 80 15.40 4.69 -9.88
N ARG A 81 16.59 4.17 -10.13
CA ARG A 81 17.15 3.12 -9.29
C ARG A 81 17.47 3.62 -7.90
N THR A 82 18.03 4.81 -7.81
CA THR A 82 18.36 5.41 -6.53
C THR A 82 17.10 5.70 -5.72
N LEU A 83 16.10 6.27 -6.36
CA LEU A 83 14.84 6.57 -5.68
C LEU A 83 14.15 5.28 -5.22
N ALA A 84 14.18 4.23 -6.06
CA ALA A 84 13.61 2.94 -5.68
C ALA A 84 14.33 2.36 -4.46
N ALA A 85 15.66 2.44 -4.44
CA ALA A 85 16.43 1.95 -3.30
C ALA A 85 16.12 2.74 -2.03
N GLU A 86 15.94 4.06 -2.17
CA GLU A 86 15.57 4.90 -1.03
C GLU A 86 14.18 4.57 -0.51
N VAL A 87 13.24 4.32 -1.40
CA VAL A 87 11.90 3.87 -0.99
C VAL A 87 11.99 2.54 -0.27
N ALA A 88 12.79 1.61 -0.80
CA ALA A 88 13.01 0.32 -0.13
C ALA A 88 13.55 0.52 1.29
N ARG A 89 14.49 1.45 1.46
CA ARG A 89 15.04 1.75 2.78
C ARG A 89 13.96 2.25 3.73
N VAL A 90 13.06 3.10 3.25
CA VAL A 90 12.01 3.66 4.10
C VAL A 90 10.95 2.62 4.46
N VAL A 91 10.56 1.77 3.51
CA VAL A 91 9.53 0.76 3.80
C VAL A 91 10.04 -0.33 4.75
N ASN A 92 11.34 -0.59 4.72
CA ASN A 92 11.90 -1.64 5.56
C ASN A 92 11.82 -1.23 7.02
N LYS A 93 11.18 -2.07 7.83
CA LYS A 93 10.97 -1.87 9.26
C LYS A 93 10.00 -0.73 9.60
N ASN A 94 9.26 -0.22 8.63
CA ASN A 94 8.31 0.88 8.85
C ASN A 94 6.93 0.32 9.20
N THR A 95 6.28 0.89 10.20
CA THR A 95 4.90 0.54 10.56
C THR A 95 3.92 1.62 10.13
N TRP A 96 4.41 2.72 9.58
CA TRP A 96 3.62 3.88 9.14
C TRP A 96 2.80 4.50 10.26
N ASN A 97 3.13 4.18 11.51
CA ASN A 97 2.37 4.59 12.70
C ASN A 97 0.93 4.09 12.68
N VAL A 98 0.68 2.97 12.04
CA VAL A 98 -0.65 2.37 11.99
C VAL A 98 -0.69 1.16 12.91
N LYS A 99 -1.74 1.07 13.74
CA LYS A 99 -1.90 -0.05 14.66
C LYS A 99 -2.16 -1.34 13.89
N ASN A 100 -1.70 -2.45 14.48
CA ASN A 100 -1.93 -3.79 13.94
C ASN A 100 -1.23 -4.03 12.61
N VAL A 101 -0.18 -3.27 12.35
CA VAL A 101 0.65 -3.42 11.17
C VAL A 101 2.07 -3.71 11.65
N SER A 102 2.63 -4.81 11.20
CA SER A 102 4.02 -5.16 11.56
C SER A 102 4.99 -4.23 10.83
N PRO A 103 6.23 -4.15 11.32
CA PRO A 103 7.27 -3.47 10.53
C PRO A 103 7.38 -4.12 9.15
N GLY A 104 7.55 -3.28 8.14
CA GLY A 104 7.69 -3.77 6.77
C GLY A 104 8.92 -4.63 6.59
N GLU A 105 8.81 -5.64 5.74
CA GLU A 105 9.92 -6.50 5.37
C GLU A 105 10.17 -6.33 3.88
N PHE A 106 11.23 -5.63 3.54
CA PHE A 106 11.60 -5.45 2.13
C PHE A 106 11.92 -6.80 1.51
N ILE A 107 11.41 -7.04 0.30
CA ILE A 107 11.60 -8.29 -0.40
C ILE A 107 12.50 -8.12 -1.62
N SER A 108 12.14 -7.24 -2.53
CA SER A 108 12.89 -7.09 -3.76
C SER A 108 12.58 -5.77 -4.46
N GLY A 109 13.45 -5.40 -5.38
CA GLY A 109 13.24 -4.26 -6.26
C GLY A 109 13.79 -4.57 -7.62
N GLY A 110 13.17 -4.03 -8.67
CA GLY A 110 13.63 -4.25 -10.03
C GLY A 110 12.84 -3.44 -11.04
N GLY A 111 13.29 -3.47 -12.27
CA GLY A 111 12.60 -2.78 -13.35
C GLY A 111 11.24 -3.40 -13.64
N ASP A 112 10.30 -2.58 -14.02
CA ASP A 112 8.95 -3.03 -14.38
C ASP A 112 8.61 -2.45 -15.76
N ASP A 113 8.72 -3.29 -16.79
CA ASP A 113 8.52 -2.86 -18.16
C ASP A 113 7.12 -3.14 -18.70
N PHE A 114 6.28 -3.79 -17.91
CA PHE A 114 4.98 -4.25 -18.38
C PHE A 114 3.84 -3.37 -17.87
N ARG A 115 3.89 -2.09 -18.21
CA ARG A 115 2.83 -1.16 -17.84
C ARG A 115 2.59 -0.23 -19.02
N PRO A 116 1.71 -0.64 -19.96
CA PRO A 116 1.47 0.18 -21.18
C PRO A 116 1.08 1.61 -20.89
N GLU A 117 0.36 1.85 -19.79
CA GLU A 117 -0.04 3.20 -19.39
C GLU A 117 1.14 4.04 -18.92
N LEU A 118 2.31 3.43 -18.73
CA LEU A 118 3.52 4.12 -18.28
C LEU A 118 4.67 4.00 -19.29
N ASP A 119 4.36 3.74 -20.55
CA ASP A 119 5.38 3.48 -21.57
C ASP A 119 6.39 4.63 -21.75
N ALA A 120 5.96 5.85 -21.52
CA ALA A 120 6.85 7.02 -21.69
C ALA A 120 7.75 7.26 -20.49
N TYR A 121 7.73 6.37 -19.51
CA TYR A 121 8.41 6.56 -18.23
C TYR A 121 9.35 5.41 -17.94
N LEU A 122 10.29 5.64 -17.03
CA LEU A 122 11.05 4.55 -16.41
C LEU A 122 10.34 4.18 -15.13
N VAL A 123 10.13 2.87 -14.95
CA VAL A 123 9.37 2.38 -13.80
C VAL A 123 10.21 1.33 -13.08
N TRP A 124 10.32 1.47 -11.76
CA TRP A 124 10.93 0.48 -10.89
C TRP A 124 9.93 0.06 -9.83
N LEU A 125 9.96 -1.23 -9.52
CA LEU A 125 9.05 -1.85 -8.58
C LEU A 125 9.80 -2.16 -7.29
N VAL A 126 9.21 -1.80 -6.15
CA VAL A 126 9.71 -2.17 -4.83
C VAL A 126 8.62 -2.99 -4.16
N GLU A 127 8.98 -4.17 -3.63
CA GLU A 127 8.02 -5.06 -2.99
C GLU A 127 8.38 -5.26 -1.54
N TRP A 128 7.36 -5.28 -0.68
CA TRP A 128 7.57 -5.57 0.74
C TRP A 128 6.32 -6.23 1.31
N VAL A 129 6.44 -6.72 2.54
CA VAL A 129 5.38 -7.45 3.22
C VAL A 129 5.12 -6.82 4.58
N HIS A 130 3.85 -6.77 4.96
CA HIS A 130 3.42 -6.52 6.34
C HIS A 130 2.59 -7.69 6.82
N TYR A 131 2.65 -7.93 8.12
CA TYR A 131 1.72 -8.84 8.79
C TYR A 131 0.68 -7.97 9.45
N LEU A 132 -0.58 -8.24 9.17
CA LEU A 132 -1.70 -7.38 9.58
C LEU A 132 -2.71 -8.19 10.38
N HIS A 133 -3.41 -7.50 11.28
CA HIS A 133 -4.60 -8.04 11.92
C HIS A 133 -5.79 -7.19 11.46
N PHE A 134 -6.76 -7.84 10.85
CA PHE A 134 -7.79 -7.14 10.09
C PHE A 134 -9.17 -7.42 10.64
N GLY A 135 -9.99 -6.38 10.79
CA GLY A 135 -11.43 -6.51 10.92
C GLY A 135 -12.02 -6.41 12.31
N GLU A 136 -11.21 -6.40 13.38
CA GLU A 136 -11.79 -6.48 14.73
C GLU A 136 -12.39 -5.16 15.21
N SER A 137 -11.74 -4.07 14.94
CA SER A 137 -12.07 -2.80 15.56
C SER A 137 -13.42 -2.25 15.16
N VAL A 138 -13.93 -2.67 14.00
CA VAL A 138 -15.20 -2.17 13.50
C VAL A 138 -16.34 -2.46 14.47
N TRP A 139 -16.35 -3.64 15.06
CA TRP A 139 -17.40 -4.04 15.97
C TRP A 139 -17.20 -3.45 17.37
N LEU A 140 -15.97 -3.45 17.83
CA LEU A 140 -15.67 -3.02 19.19
C LEU A 140 -15.83 -1.53 19.37
N GLU A 141 -15.60 -0.75 18.32
CA GLU A 141 -15.73 0.69 18.40
C GLU A 141 -17.14 1.20 18.10
N GLY A 142 -18.04 0.30 17.77
CA GLY A 142 -19.41 0.69 17.50
C GLY A 142 -19.61 1.50 16.24
N LYS A 143 -18.65 1.50 15.35
CA LYS A 143 -18.75 2.26 14.10
C LYS A 143 -19.81 1.70 13.18
N ILE A 144 -20.02 0.40 13.24
CA ILE A 144 -21.10 -0.25 12.52
C ILE A 144 -21.95 -0.91 13.60
N LYS A 145 -23.12 -0.36 13.80
CA LYS A 145 -23.99 -0.91 14.81
C LYS A 145 -24.77 -2.08 14.22
N PRO A 146 -24.73 -3.22 14.90
CA PRO A 146 -25.61 -4.29 14.49
C PRO A 146 -27.04 -3.82 14.70
N HIS A 147 -27.86 -3.98 13.74
CA HIS A 147 -29.26 -3.64 13.86
C HIS A 147 -30.10 -4.84 13.48
N LYS A 148 -31.30 -4.85 13.99
CA LYS A 148 -32.19 -5.96 13.70
C LYS A 148 -32.51 -5.98 12.24
N ILE A 149 -32.27 -7.11 11.64
CA ILE A 149 -32.68 -7.31 10.27
C ILE A 149 -34.07 -7.90 10.34
N ALA A 150 -35.00 -7.19 9.79
CA ALA A 150 -36.36 -7.70 9.71
C ALA A 150 -36.37 -8.80 8.67
N VAL A 151 -36.03 -9.95 9.13
CA VAL A 151 -36.04 -11.09 8.26
C VAL A 151 -37.33 -11.81 8.59
N GLY A 152 -38.24 -11.57 7.95
CA GLY A 152 -39.41 -12.29 8.34
C GLY A 152 -39.06 -13.35 9.24
N GLU A 153 -38.33 -12.76 9.56
CA GLU A 153 -37.76 -13.01 9.95
C GLU A 153 -37.02 -13.43 10.42
N MET A 154 -37.10 -14.06 10.67
CA MET A 154 -36.30 -14.40 11.10
C MET A 154 -35.55 -14.09 11.71
N HIS A 155 -35.58 -13.88 12.20
CA HIS A 155 -35.04 -13.51 12.91
C HIS A 155 -34.28 -13.71 13.37
N VAL A 156 -34.26 -13.98 13.10
CA VAL A 156 -33.33 -13.94 13.54
C VAL A 156 -32.82 -13.22 14.34
N GLY A 157 -32.73 -13.10 14.94
CA GLY A 157 -32.43 -12.56 15.68
C GLY A 157 -32.08 -12.01 16.29
N LYS A 158 -32.17 -12.14 16.68
CA LYS A 158 -31.97 -11.61 17.29
C LYS A 158 -31.62 -11.56 17.96
#